data_e0082efa939d0b9e190a11bd6884cf5d
#
_entry.id   e0082efa939d0b9e190a11bd6884cf5d
#
_cell.length_a   1.000
_cell.length_b   1.000
_cell.length_c   1.000
_cell.angle_alpha   90.00
_cell.angle_beta   90.00
_cell.angle_gamma   90.00
#
_symmetry.space_group_name_H-M   'P 1'
#
loop_
_entity.id
_entity.type
_entity.pdbx_description
1 polymer ?
#
loop_
_entity_poly.entity_id
_entity_poly.type
_entity_poly.pdbx_seq_one_letter_code
_entity_poly.pdbx_strand_id
1 'polypeptide(L)'
;MHYDLCLPWYWEYDIDFVRFVEEACNEHGLTVWQINPDNLLESITALYKGERTFSVLLDRSQGDDSFLPINNWAREYDKRRINPPELSKWSEDKATMHLELISAGIHTPHTILLPPFLEQPNLPELDLTPLGKHFVIKPSNQGGSYGVILGASSLDQILRARMEFPQEKYLLQENVTPRTIQGHPAWFRVFYSVGEVYPCWWHPLTHVFATVTQSEEHKYNLSPLRDITQRIASICRLDWFTTEIALTHEHFVVVDYVNDQIDTRIQSKAVDGVPDDVMSSVAEGLVKIASVVE
;
A
#
# COMPACT_ATOMS: atom_id res chain seq x y z
N MET A 1 -14.74 7.15 -29.01
CA MET A 1 -13.41 7.74 -28.68
C MET A 1 -12.66 6.73 -27.81
N HIS A 2 -11.37 6.52 -28.06
CA HIS A 2 -10.56 5.62 -27.25
C HIS A 2 -9.49 6.40 -26.51
N TYR A 3 -9.19 6.01 -25.25
CA TYR A 3 -8.16 6.60 -24.39
C TYR A 3 -7.13 5.53 -24.02
N ASP A 4 -5.88 5.92 -23.88
CA ASP A 4 -4.82 5.03 -23.44
C ASP A 4 -4.96 4.69 -21.96
N LEU A 5 -5.29 5.69 -21.13
CA LEU A 5 -5.47 5.56 -19.69
C LEU A 5 -6.83 6.09 -19.24
N CYS A 6 -7.50 5.34 -18.36
CA CYS A 6 -8.65 5.80 -17.59
C CYS A 6 -8.22 5.97 -16.13
N LEU A 7 -8.50 7.13 -15.54
CA LEU A 7 -8.15 7.50 -14.17
C LEU A 7 -9.42 7.93 -13.40
N PRO A 8 -10.16 6.97 -12.81
CA PRO A 8 -11.22 7.29 -11.86
C PRO A 8 -10.63 7.68 -10.51
N TRP A 9 -11.14 8.74 -9.91
CA TRP A 9 -10.74 9.22 -8.59
C TRP A 9 -11.87 10.02 -7.92
N TYR A 10 -11.89 10.05 -6.58
CA TYR A 10 -12.92 10.79 -5.84
C TYR A 10 -12.36 11.56 -4.64
N TRP A 11 -11.20 11.17 -4.14
CA TRP A 11 -10.61 11.80 -2.96
C TRP A 11 -9.92 13.12 -3.35
N GLU A 12 -10.33 14.22 -2.73
CA GLU A 12 -9.84 15.56 -3.10
C GLU A 12 -8.31 15.72 -2.96
N TYR A 13 -7.68 14.93 -2.09
CA TYR A 13 -6.22 14.97 -1.89
C TYR A 13 -5.44 14.22 -2.99
N ASP A 14 -6.10 13.50 -3.87
CA ASP A 14 -5.44 12.89 -5.04
C ASP A 14 -5.18 13.89 -6.17
N ILE A 15 -5.67 15.13 -6.08
CA ILE A 15 -5.60 16.13 -7.17
C ILE A 15 -4.18 16.38 -7.71
N ASP A 16 -3.17 16.35 -6.84
CA ASP A 16 -1.78 16.54 -7.27
C ASP A 16 -1.21 15.32 -7.96
N PHE A 17 -1.56 14.13 -7.49
CA PHE A 17 -1.20 12.88 -8.16
C PHE A 17 -1.87 12.77 -9.54
N VAL A 18 -3.15 13.10 -9.64
CA VAL A 18 -3.89 13.17 -10.91
C VAL A 18 -3.19 14.10 -11.90
N ARG A 19 -2.73 15.27 -11.43
CA ARG A 19 -1.97 16.20 -12.26
C ARG A 19 -0.63 15.60 -12.74
N PHE A 20 0.13 14.92 -11.88
CA PHE A 20 1.36 14.25 -12.30
C PHE A 20 1.10 13.16 -13.34
N VAL A 21 0.02 12.39 -13.20
CA VAL A 21 -0.38 11.39 -14.21
C VAL A 21 -0.74 12.08 -15.53
N GLU A 22 -1.47 13.20 -15.50
CA GLU A 22 -1.83 13.95 -16.70
C GLU A 22 -0.60 14.55 -17.40
N GLU A 23 0.32 15.14 -16.64
CA GLU A 23 1.60 15.67 -17.13
C GLU A 23 2.42 14.54 -17.80
N ALA A 24 2.57 13.40 -17.13
CA ALA A 24 3.27 12.23 -17.68
C ALA A 24 2.58 11.68 -18.94
N CYS A 25 1.27 11.58 -18.98
CA CYS A 25 0.54 11.19 -20.20
C CYS A 25 0.85 12.13 -21.36
N ASN A 26 0.81 13.45 -21.12
CA ASN A 26 1.11 14.46 -22.15
C ASN A 26 2.55 14.32 -22.67
N GLU A 27 3.53 14.12 -21.79
CA GLU A 27 4.95 13.93 -22.16
C GLU A 27 5.17 12.69 -23.04
N HIS A 28 4.39 11.63 -22.82
CA HIS A 28 4.45 10.40 -23.61
C HIS A 28 3.49 10.40 -24.81
N GLY A 29 2.74 11.48 -25.05
CA GLY A 29 1.76 11.56 -26.15
C GLY A 29 0.56 10.63 -25.96
N LEU A 30 0.23 10.27 -24.72
CA LEU A 30 -0.89 9.42 -24.35
C LEU A 30 -2.12 10.24 -23.98
N THR A 31 -3.29 9.65 -24.22
CA THR A 31 -4.58 10.24 -23.87
C THR A 31 -5.07 9.70 -22.54
N VAL A 32 -5.50 10.60 -21.63
CA VAL A 32 -6.07 10.23 -20.32
C VAL A 32 -7.54 10.62 -20.23
N TRP A 33 -8.37 9.71 -19.71
CA TRP A 33 -9.76 9.98 -19.38
C TRP A 33 -9.92 10.02 -17.86
N GLN A 34 -10.01 11.22 -17.32
CA GLN A 34 -10.30 11.42 -15.90
C GLN A 34 -11.80 11.26 -15.63
N ILE A 35 -12.13 10.47 -14.61
CA ILE A 35 -13.48 10.27 -14.12
C ILE A 35 -13.52 10.62 -12.63
N ASN A 36 -14.35 11.58 -12.27
CA ASN A 36 -14.55 12.04 -10.91
C ASN A 36 -16.07 12.11 -10.58
N PRO A 37 -16.49 12.42 -9.36
CA PRO A 37 -17.90 12.45 -9.00
C PRO A 37 -18.77 13.35 -9.91
N ASP A 38 -18.23 14.45 -10.46
CA ASP A 38 -18.99 15.39 -11.28
C ASP A 38 -19.36 14.82 -12.66
N ASN A 39 -18.54 13.94 -13.23
CA ASN A 39 -18.76 13.36 -14.56
C ASN A 39 -19.02 11.84 -14.55
N LEU A 40 -19.14 11.22 -13.36
CA LEU A 40 -19.21 9.77 -13.21
C LEU A 40 -20.37 9.13 -14.00
N LEU A 41 -21.58 9.64 -13.84
CA LEU A 41 -22.78 9.07 -14.47
C LEU A 41 -22.72 9.15 -16.01
N GLU A 42 -22.27 10.29 -16.54
CA GLU A 42 -22.06 10.46 -17.99
C GLU A 42 -20.99 9.49 -18.48
N SER A 43 -19.87 9.36 -17.73
CA SER A 43 -18.76 8.51 -18.09
C SER A 43 -19.13 7.03 -18.10
N ILE A 44 -19.86 6.54 -17.09
CA ILE A 44 -20.38 5.17 -17.07
C ILE A 44 -21.32 4.94 -18.28
N THR A 45 -22.21 5.90 -18.54
CA THR A 45 -23.14 5.80 -19.67
C THR A 45 -22.41 5.69 -21.01
N ALA A 46 -21.42 6.55 -21.24
CA ALA A 46 -20.61 6.56 -22.46
C ALA A 46 -19.79 5.27 -22.61
N LEU A 47 -19.26 4.74 -21.49
CA LEU A 47 -18.50 3.50 -21.46
C LEU A 47 -19.35 2.29 -21.88
N TYR A 48 -20.53 2.11 -21.27
CA TYR A 48 -21.41 0.98 -21.57
C TYR A 48 -22.11 1.06 -22.94
N LYS A 49 -22.22 2.28 -23.52
CA LYS A 49 -22.65 2.46 -24.92
C LYS A 49 -21.52 2.25 -25.94
N GLY A 50 -20.27 2.09 -25.49
CA GLY A 50 -19.11 1.99 -26.38
C GLY A 50 -18.73 3.33 -27.04
N GLU A 51 -19.27 4.45 -26.58
CA GLU A 51 -18.95 5.79 -27.09
C GLU A 51 -17.53 6.22 -26.66
N ARG A 52 -17.14 5.81 -25.46
CA ARG A 52 -15.79 5.98 -24.90
C ARG A 52 -15.27 4.66 -24.36
N THR A 53 -14.01 4.36 -24.60
CA THR A 53 -13.32 3.15 -24.12
C THR A 53 -11.89 3.49 -23.72
N PHE A 54 -11.19 2.55 -23.06
CA PHE A 54 -9.79 2.74 -22.66
C PHE A 54 -9.01 1.42 -22.71
N SER A 55 -7.69 1.51 -22.70
CA SER A 55 -6.76 0.36 -22.65
C SER A 55 -6.38 -0.03 -21.21
N VAL A 56 -6.03 0.95 -20.39
CA VAL A 56 -5.53 0.76 -19.00
C VAL A 56 -6.43 1.49 -18.03
N LEU A 57 -6.74 0.87 -16.91
CA LEU A 57 -7.42 1.46 -15.75
C LEU A 57 -6.40 1.68 -14.63
N LEU A 58 -6.17 2.93 -14.24
CA LEU A 58 -5.46 3.31 -13.00
C LEU A 58 -6.51 3.77 -11.99
N ASP A 59 -6.89 2.87 -11.08
CA ASP A 59 -8.04 3.08 -10.20
C ASP A 59 -7.65 3.75 -8.87
N ARG A 60 -8.09 5.01 -8.68
CA ARG A 60 -7.99 5.79 -7.45
C ARG A 60 -9.33 6.01 -6.77
N SER A 61 -10.36 5.27 -7.19
CA SER A 61 -11.72 5.40 -6.67
C SER A 61 -12.11 4.29 -5.67
N GLN A 62 -11.17 3.43 -5.29
CA GLN A 62 -11.42 2.36 -4.32
C GLN A 62 -11.91 2.96 -2.99
N GLY A 63 -13.00 2.39 -2.45
CA GLY A 63 -13.68 2.92 -1.26
C GLY A 63 -14.99 3.64 -1.57
N ASP A 64 -15.26 3.98 -2.85
CA ASP A 64 -16.56 4.48 -3.31
C ASP A 64 -17.18 3.51 -4.33
N ASP A 65 -18.18 2.74 -3.87
CA ASP A 65 -18.86 1.72 -4.66
C ASP A 65 -19.56 2.27 -5.93
N SER A 66 -19.78 3.58 -6.01
CA SER A 66 -20.39 4.20 -7.20
C SER A 66 -19.51 4.07 -8.45
N PHE A 67 -18.18 3.89 -8.29
CA PHE A 67 -17.23 3.67 -9.37
C PHE A 67 -17.06 2.20 -9.79
N LEU A 68 -17.62 1.24 -9.04
CA LEU A 68 -17.52 -0.20 -9.36
C LEU A 68 -17.91 -0.56 -10.82
N PRO A 69 -18.88 0.10 -11.47
CA PRO A 69 -19.20 -0.18 -12.86
C PRO A 69 -18.01 -0.04 -13.81
N ILE A 70 -17.09 0.92 -13.55
CA ILE A 70 -15.89 1.15 -14.40
C ILE A 70 -14.94 -0.04 -14.27
N ASN A 71 -14.67 -0.47 -13.03
CA ASN A 71 -13.80 -1.61 -12.77
C ASN A 71 -14.39 -2.93 -13.29
N ASN A 72 -15.71 -3.12 -13.16
CA ASN A 72 -16.42 -4.28 -13.70
C ASN A 72 -16.32 -4.33 -15.23
N TRP A 73 -16.51 -3.19 -15.90
CA TRP A 73 -16.32 -3.09 -17.35
C TRP A 73 -14.89 -3.44 -17.75
N ALA A 74 -13.90 -2.87 -17.05
CA ALA A 74 -12.48 -3.16 -17.34
C ALA A 74 -12.16 -4.66 -17.20
N ARG A 75 -12.74 -5.33 -16.20
CA ARG A 75 -12.60 -6.77 -16.02
C ARG A 75 -13.31 -7.57 -17.12
N GLU A 76 -14.53 -7.19 -17.47
CA GLU A 76 -15.33 -7.87 -18.52
C GLU A 76 -14.67 -7.80 -19.89
N TYR A 77 -14.03 -6.67 -20.21
CA TYR A 77 -13.35 -6.44 -21.49
C TYR A 77 -11.84 -6.67 -21.43
N ASP A 78 -11.36 -7.40 -20.40
CA ASP A 78 -9.96 -7.80 -20.21
C ASP A 78 -8.97 -6.63 -20.33
N LYS A 79 -9.32 -5.49 -19.73
CA LYS A 79 -8.43 -4.32 -19.71
C LYS A 79 -7.40 -4.44 -18.59
N ARG A 80 -6.19 -3.90 -18.85
CA ARG A 80 -5.15 -3.82 -17.83
C ARG A 80 -5.65 -2.95 -16.67
N ARG A 81 -5.58 -3.47 -15.42
CA ARG A 81 -6.02 -2.76 -14.21
C ARG A 81 -4.83 -2.60 -13.26
N ILE A 82 -4.65 -1.40 -12.73
CA ILE A 82 -3.63 -1.01 -11.74
C ILE A 82 -4.35 -0.46 -10.50
N ASN A 83 -4.47 -1.19 -9.38
CA ASN A 83 -4.23 -2.64 -9.24
C ASN A 83 -5.57 -3.38 -9.41
N PRO A 84 -5.56 -4.69 -9.77
CA PRO A 84 -6.79 -5.48 -9.76
C PRO A 84 -7.34 -5.60 -8.32
N PRO A 85 -8.61 -5.23 -8.04
CA PRO A 85 -9.16 -5.23 -6.67
C PRO A 85 -9.09 -6.59 -5.96
N GLU A 86 -9.17 -7.68 -6.72
CA GLU A 86 -9.04 -9.03 -6.18
C GLU A 86 -7.64 -9.34 -5.66
N LEU A 87 -6.59 -8.78 -6.29
CA LEU A 87 -5.21 -8.89 -5.81
C LEU A 87 -4.95 -7.92 -4.64
N SER A 88 -5.47 -6.70 -4.72
CA SER A 88 -5.39 -5.71 -3.64
C SER A 88 -5.98 -6.28 -2.36
N LYS A 89 -7.20 -6.78 -2.41
CA LYS A 89 -7.88 -7.38 -1.25
C LYS A 89 -7.13 -8.57 -0.65
N TRP A 90 -6.50 -9.39 -1.50
CA TRP A 90 -5.71 -10.52 -1.03
C TRP A 90 -4.40 -10.07 -0.38
N SER A 91 -3.72 -9.09 -0.96
CA SER A 91 -2.41 -8.61 -0.49
C SER A 91 -2.51 -7.65 0.71
N GLU A 92 -3.65 -7.00 0.91
CA GLU A 92 -3.90 -6.15 2.08
C GLU A 92 -4.25 -6.95 3.34
N ASP A 93 -4.68 -8.22 3.22
CA ASP A 93 -4.86 -9.12 4.37
C ASP A 93 -3.49 -9.41 5.02
N LYS A 94 -3.18 -8.66 6.09
CA LYS A 94 -1.91 -8.75 6.80
C LYS A 94 -1.60 -10.15 7.32
N ALA A 95 -2.62 -10.94 7.69
CA ALA A 95 -2.41 -12.32 8.13
C ALA A 95 -1.97 -13.22 6.98
N THR A 96 -2.56 -13.06 5.81
CA THR A 96 -2.18 -13.77 4.58
C THR A 96 -0.78 -13.37 4.15
N MET A 97 -0.51 -12.07 4.02
CA MET A 97 0.81 -11.59 3.60
C MET A 97 1.92 -11.95 4.59
N HIS A 98 1.62 -11.97 5.90
CA HIS A 98 2.60 -12.46 6.88
C HIS A 98 3.08 -13.87 6.55
N LEU A 99 2.15 -14.80 6.28
CA LEU A 99 2.49 -16.20 5.95
C LEU A 99 3.25 -16.30 4.62
N GLU A 100 2.86 -15.54 3.62
CA GLU A 100 3.54 -15.49 2.31
C GLU A 100 4.98 -14.98 2.44
N LEU A 101 5.19 -13.90 3.21
CA LEU A 101 6.51 -13.31 3.39
C LEU A 101 7.46 -14.23 4.17
N ILE A 102 7.01 -14.83 5.26
CA ILE A 102 7.85 -15.79 6.01
C ILE A 102 8.16 -17.04 5.18
N SER A 103 7.19 -17.53 4.38
CA SER A 103 7.39 -18.66 3.47
C SER A 103 8.42 -18.34 2.38
N ALA A 104 8.49 -17.08 1.96
CA ALA A 104 9.51 -16.60 1.04
C ALA A 104 10.87 -16.28 1.72
N GLY A 105 11.00 -16.46 3.04
CA GLY A 105 12.21 -16.14 3.79
C GLY A 105 12.48 -14.63 3.92
N ILE A 106 11.43 -13.81 3.92
CA ILE A 106 11.49 -12.38 4.24
C ILE A 106 11.28 -12.22 5.73
N HIS A 107 12.15 -11.47 6.40
CA HIS A 107 12.05 -11.22 7.82
C HIS A 107 10.85 -10.31 8.13
N THR A 108 9.99 -10.79 9.02
CA THR A 108 8.85 -10.05 9.58
C THR A 108 8.93 -10.11 11.11
N PRO A 109 8.23 -9.27 11.84
CA PRO A 109 8.17 -9.37 13.31
C PRO A 109 7.65 -10.74 13.74
N HIS A 110 8.13 -11.27 14.86
CA HIS A 110 7.51 -12.45 15.45
C HIS A 110 6.02 -12.20 15.66
N THR A 111 5.17 -13.11 15.16
CA THR A 111 3.72 -12.86 15.07
C THR A 111 2.93 -14.09 15.49
N ILE A 112 1.92 -13.87 16.34
CA ILE A 112 0.87 -14.85 16.63
C ILE A 112 -0.37 -14.41 15.86
N LEU A 113 -0.90 -15.27 14.99
CA LEU A 113 -2.12 -15.06 14.26
C LEU A 113 -3.32 -15.58 15.05
N LEU A 114 -4.33 -14.76 15.20
CA LEU A 114 -5.58 -15.12 15.87
C LEU A 114 -6.73 -15.15 14.87
N PRO A 115 -7.61 -16.16 14.95
CA PRO A 115 -8.81 -16.21 14.13
C PRO A 115 -9.80 -15.10 14.55
N PRO A 116 -10.80 -14.82 13.71
CA PRO A 116 -11.91 -13.93 14.04
C PRO A 116 -12.56 -14.26 15.38
N PHE A 117 -13.01 -13.23 16.11
CA PHE A 117 -13.71 -13.43 17.38
C PHE A 117 -14.99 -14.26 17.19
N LEU A 118 -15.75 -14.03 16.10
CA LEU A 118 -16.98 -14.77 15.81
C LEU A 118 -16.73 -16.26 15.53
N GLU A 119 -15.56 -16.61 15.01
CA GLU A 119 -15.19 -18.01 14.74
C GLU A 119 -14.66 -18.69 15.99
N GLN A 120 -13.87 -17.99 16.80
CA GLN A 120 -13.26 -18.52 18.01
C GLN A 120 -13.30 -17.49 19.15
N PRO A 121 -14.44 -17.33 19.85
CA PRO A 121 -14.58 -16.37 20.95
C PRO A 121 -13.61 -16.64 22.11
N ASN A 122 -13.40 -17.92 22.42
CA ASN A 122 -12.52 -18.34 23.51
C ASN A 122 -11.17 -18.75 22.92
N LEU A 123 -10.13 -18.03 23.28
CA LEU A 123 -8.77 -18.39 22.91
C LEU A 123 -8.23 -19.51 23.78
N PRO A 124 -7.40 -20.40 23.24
CA PRO A 124 -6.58 -21.30 24.05
C PRO A 124 -5.58 -20.50 24.88
N GLU A 125 -4.87 -21.14 25.78
CA GLU A 125 -3.72 -20.54 26.44
C GLU A 125 -2.69 -20.10 25.40
N LEU A 126 -2.33 -18.80 25.43
CA LEU A 126 -1.36 -18.22 24.51
C LEU A 126 -0.03 -18.01 25.22
N ASP A 127 1.05 -18.52 24.64
CA ASP A 127 2.39 -18.11 25.04
C ASP A 127 2.74 -16.78 24.37
N LEU A 128 2.63 -15.69 25.13
CA LEU A 128 2.98 -14.35 24.67
C LEU A 128 4.47 -14.00 24.89
N THR A 129 5.25 -14.90 25.52
CA THR A 129 6.66 -14.67 25.84
C THR A 129 7.50 -14.25 24.63
N PRO A 130 7.35 -14.84 23.42
CA PRO A 130 8.11 -14.44 22.24
C PRO A 130 7.81 -13.02 21.74
N LEU A 131 6.65 -12.45 22.10
CA LEU A 131 6.29 -11.08 21.71
C LEU A 131 6.96 -10.02 22.59
N GLY A 132 7.57 -10.43 23.71
CA GLY A 132 8.15 -9.53 24.70
C GLY A 132 7.12 -8.92 25.66
N LYS A 133 7.57 -8.00 26.51
CA LYS A 133 6.73 -7.35 27.53
C LYS A 133 5.62 -6.48 26.91
N HIS A 134 5.94 -5.83 25.82
CA HIS A 134 5.02 -4.94 25.10
C HIS A 134 5.01 -5.34 23.62
N PHE A 135 3.82 -5.50 23.06
CA PHE A 135 3.61 -5.94 21.70
C PHE A 135 2.56 -5.08 20.98
N VAL A 136 2.38 -5.30 19.71
CA VAL A 136 1.39 -4.62 18.86
C VAL A 136 0.22 -5.58 18.62
N ILE A 137 -1.00 -5.07 18.73
CA ILE A 137 -2.21 -5.78 18.27
C ILE A 137 -2.74 -5.04 17.07
N LYS A 138 -2.96 -5.73 15.95
CA LYS A 138 -3.55 -5.12 14.75
C LYS A 138 -4.53 -6.04 14.04
N PRO A 139 -5.68 -5.51 13.57
CA PRO A 139 -6.60 -6.24 12.72
C PRO A 139 -5.98 -6.47 11.34
N SER A 140 -6.41 -7.55 10.66
CA SER A 140 -5.78 -7.99 9.41
C SER A 140 -6.06 -7.06 8.22
N ASN A 141 -7.29 -6.57 8.08
CA ASN A 141 -7.73 -5.84 6.89
C ASN A 141 -7.97 -4.33 7.11
N GLN A 142 -7.57 -3.78 8.26
CA GLN A 142 -7.75 -2.35 8.52
C GLN A 142 -6.52 -1.55 8.05
N GLY A 143 -6.77 -0.41 7.40
CA GLY A 143 -5.77 0.56 6.97
C GLY A 143 -5.63 1.74 7.94
N GLY A 144 -4.68 2.65 7.68
CA GLY A 144 -4.54 3.93 8.40
C GLY A 144 -4.37 3.80 9.92
N SER A 145 -3.78 2.71 10.40
CA SER A 145 -3.62 2.40 11.84
C SER A 145 -4.93 2.22 12.61
N TYR A 146 -6.08 2.08 11.92
CA TYR A 146 -7.36 1.90 12.60
C TYR A 146 -7.41 0.55 13.32
N GLY A 147 -7.77 0.56 14.61
CA GLY A 147 -7.79 -0.64 15.45
C GLY A 147 -6.40 -1.16 15.90
N VAL A 148 -5.31 -0.44 15.59
CA VAL A 148 -3.96 -0.80 16.04
C VAL A 148 -3.73 -0.35 17.46
N ILE A 149 -3.29 -1.28 18.33
CA ILE A 149 -2.92 -1.02 19.71
C ILE A 149 -1.42 -1.22 19.87
N LEU A 150 -0.71 -0.13 20.15
CA LEU A 150 0.72 -0.16 20.44
C LEU A 150 0.96 -0.38 21.95
N GLY A 151 1.99 -1.12 22.29
CA GLY A 151 2.40 -1.33 23.69
C GLY A 151 1.44 -2.18 24.51
N ALA A 152 0.65 -3.02 23.88
CA ALA A 152 -0.20 -4.00 24.57
C ALA A 152 0.64 -4.96 25.42
N SER A 153 0.08 -5.45 26.52
CA SER A 153 0.81 -6.30 27.48
C SER A 153 -0.07 -7.34 28.18
N SER A 154 -1.35 -7.47 27.79
CA SER A 154 -2.28 -8.35 28.48
C SER A 154 -3.27 -9.04 27.55
N LEU A 155 -3.73 -10.22 27.98
CA LEU A 155 -4.79 -10.97 27.30
C LEU A 155 -6.10 -10.18 27.23
N ASP A 156 -6.43 -9.39 28.26
CA ASP A 156 -7.64 -8.57 28.29
C ASP A 156 -7.67 -7.53 27.16
N GLN A 157 -6.51 -6.90 26.85
CA GLN A 157 -6.41 -6.00 25.68
C GLN A 157 -6.61 -6.73 24.36
N ILE A 158 -6.08 -7.95 24.23
CA ILE A 158 -6.30 -8.79 23.04
C ILE A 158 -7.78 -9.10 22.84
N LEU A 159 -8.46 -9.52 23.92
CA LEU A 159 -9.89 -9.85 23.85
C LEU A 159 -10.74 -8.65 23.47
N ARG A 160 -10.48 -7.47 24.06
CA ARG A 160 -11.19 -6.23 23.69
C ARG A 160 -10.96 -5.83 22.23
N ALA A 161 -9.72 -5.85 21.75
CA ALA A 161 -9.41 -5.55 20.36
C ALA A 161 -10.18 -6.45 19.38
N ARG A 162 -10.22 -7.76 19.64
CA ARG A 162 -10.94 -8.73 18.80
C ARG A 162 -12.45 -8.52 18.79
N MET A 163 -13.01 -7.90 19.81
CA MET A 163 -14.44 -7.57 19.87
C MET A 163 -14.76 -6.30 19.07
N GLU A 164 -13.81 -5.42 18.82
CA GLU A 164 -13.98 -4.20 18.02
C GLU A 164 -14.23 -4.54 16.54
N PHE A 165 -13.46 -5.48 15.98
CA PHE A 165 -13.65 -6.00 14.61
C PHE A 165 -13.85 -7.52 14.68
N PRO A 166 -15.04 -8.02 15.06
CA PRO A 166 -15.22 -9.42 15.43
C PRO A 166 -15.12 -10.39 14.26
N GLN A 167 -15.17 -9.92 13.02
CA GLN A 167 -14.99 -10.73 11.80
C GLN A 167 -13.53 -10.73 11.30
N GLU A 168 -12.65 -9.91 11.90
CA GLU A 168 -11.26 -9.81 11.49
C GLU A 168 -10.37 -10.85 12.17
N LYS A 169 -9.39 -11.35 11.43
CA LYS A 169 -8.21 -11.97 12.02
C LYS A 169 -7.38 -10.89 12.71
N TYR A 170 -6.59 -11.28 13.68
CA TYR A 170 -5.70 -10.37 14.39
C TYR A 170 -4.25 -10.87 14.37
N LEU A 171 -3.33 -9.93 14.27
CA LEU A 171 -1.92 -10.16 14.45
C LEU A 171 -1.48 -9.59 15.80
N LEU A 172 -0.84 -10.45 16.60
CA LEU A 172 -0.09 -10.01 17.77
C LEU A 172 1.39 -10.04 17.37
N GLN A 173 2.03 -8.88 17.30
CA GLN A 173 3.39 -8.76 16.80
C GLN A 173 4.34 -8.21 17.85
N GLU A 174 5.55 -8.75 17.89
CA GLU A 174 6.62 -8.15 18.68
C GLU A 174 6.85 -6.69 18.27
N ASN A 175 7.29 -5.89 19.23
CA ASN A 175 7.60 -4.49 18.95
C ASN A 175 8.99 -4.37 18.32
N VAL A 176 9.05 -3.95 17.05
CA VAL A 176 10.30 -3.78 16.32
C VAL A 176 11.00 -2.50 16.76
N THR A 177 12.25 -2.62 17.18
CA THR A 177 13.10 -1.46 17.51
C THR A 177 14.13 -1.23 16.42
N PRO A 178 13.98 -0.17 15.60
CA PRO A 178 14.96 0.15 14.57
C PRO A 178 16.26 0.65 15.19
N ARG A 179 17.38 0.42 14.52
CA ARG A 179 18.63 1.12 14.87
C ARG A 179 18.50 2.62 14.57
N THR A 180 19.34 3.42 15.18
CA THR A 180 19.43 4.86 14.89
C THR A 180 20.53 5.14 13.88
N ILE A 181 20.22 5.90 12.84
CA ILE A 181 21.16 6.39 11.82
C ILE A 181 21.07 7.91 11.79
N GLN A 182 22.16 8.60 12.09
CA GLN A 182 22.22 10.08 12.17
C GLN A 182 21.15 10.71 13.07
N GLY A 183 20.79 10.06 14.16
CA GLY A 183 19.76 10.55 15.10
C GLY A 183 18.33 10.23 14.68
N HIS A 184 18.09 9.59 13.54
CA HIS A 184 16.77 9.17 13.07
C HIS A 184 16.59 7.65 13.20
N PRO A 185 15.38 7.17 13.52
CA PRO A 185 15.09 5.74 13.47
C PRO A 185 15.26 5.24 12.03
N ALA A 186 15.96 4.14 11.85
CA ALA A 186 16.11 3.51 10.53
C ALA A 186 14.83 2.77 10.15
N TRP A 187 13.82 3.54 9.82
CA TRP A 187 12.49 3.12 9.40
C TRP A 187 12.19 3.74 8.04
N PHE A 188 11.71 2.92 7.12
CA PHE A 188 11.54 3.29 5.73
C PHE A 188 10.12 2.97 5.27
N ARG A 189 9.53 3.86 4.50
CA ARG A 189 8.39 3.56 3.65
C ARG A 189 8.90 3.49 2.22
N VAL A 190 8.73 2.34 1.61
CA VAL A 190 9.29 2.04 0.29
C VAL A 190 8.16 1.93 -0.71
N PHE A 191 8.22 2.74 -1.76
CA PHE A 191 7.26 2.73 -2.85
C PHE A 191 7.73 1.77 -3.93
N TYR A 192 6.82 0.97 -4.45
CA TYR A 192 6.99 0.16 -5.64
C TYR A 192 6.06 0.69 -6.73
N SER A 193 6.58 0.88 -7.93
CA SER A 193 5.82 1.27 -9.11
C SER A 193 6.40 0.58 -10.34
N VAL A 194 5.72 -0.42 -10.86
CA VAL A 194 6.02 -1.06 -12.16
C VAL A 194 7.48 -1.47 -12.33
N GLY A 195 8.04 -2.16 -11.33
CA GLY A 195 9.43 -2.64 -11.36
C GLY A 195 10.44 -1.69 -10.71
N GLU A 196 10.10 -0.41 -10.56
CA GLU A 196 10.95 0.57 -9.92
C GLU A 196 10.64 0.68 -8.43
N VAL A 197 11.67 0.99 -7.63
CA VAL A 197 11.58 1.07 -6.17
C VAL A 197 12.12 2.40 -5.69
N TYR A 198 11.35 3.08 -4.86
CA TYR A 198 11.67 4.41 -4.32
C TYR A 198 11.69 4.38 -2.78
N PRO A 199 12.85 4.11 -2.14
CA PRO A 199 12.96 4.11 -0.69
C PRO A 199 12.88 5.54 -0.14
N CYS A 200 12.07 5.72 0.92
CA CYS A 200 12.03 6.95 1.69
C CYS A 200 12.33 6.65 3.17
N TRP A 201 13.11 7.49 3.82
CA TRP A 201 13.08 7.61 5.26
C TRP A 201 11.66 7.97 5.68
N TRP A 202 11.15 7.34 6.72
CA TRP A 202 9.81 7.61 7.22
C TRP A 202 9.81 7.55 8.75
N HIS A 203 9.19 8.53 9.37
CA HIS A 203 9.14 8.55 10.83
C HIS A 203 7.78 8.02 11.32
N PRO A 204 7.73 6.88 12.03
CA PRO A 204 6.48 6.18 12.33
C PRO A 204 5.50 6.94 13.24
N LEU A 205 5.96 8.01 13.92
CA LEU A 205 5.09 8.82 14.80
C LEU A 205 4.66 10.15 14.17
N THR A 206 5.50 10.74 13.31
CA THR A 206 5.19 12.04 12.68
C THR A 206 4.75 11.89 11.23
N HIS A 207 4.94 10.72 10.65
CA HIS A 207 4.68 10.36 9.25
C HIS A 207 5.45 11.23 8.24
N VAL A 208 6.48 11.92 8.69
CA VAL A 208 7.31 12.77 7.82
C VAL A 208 8.26 11.90 7.01
N PHE A 209 8.31 12.17 5.71
CA PHE A 209 9.18 11.52 4.74
C PHE A 209 10.44 12.32 4.44
N ALA A 210 11.48 11.63 3.98
CA ALA A 210 12.58 12.19 3.20
C ALA A 210 13.07 11.14 2.21
N THR A 211 13.38 11.54 0.97
CA THR A 211 13.91 10.63 -0.06
C THR A 211 15.24 10.04 0.41
N VAL A 212 15.43 8.73 0.28
CA VAL A 212 16.75 8.11 0.48
C VAL A 212 17.62 8.43 -0.73
N THR A 213 18.69 9.19 -0.51
CA THR A 213 19.61 9.52 -1.58
C THR A 213 20.52 8.33 -1.95
N GLN A 214 21.01 8.29 -3.18
CA GLN A 214 21.95 7.26 -3.63
C GLN A 214 23.22 7.19 -2.75
N SER A 215 23.69 8.35 -2.26
CA SER A 215 24.81 8.43 -1.33
C SER A 215 24.51 7.77 0.01
N GLU A 216 23.30 7.97 0.56
CA GLU A 216 22.86 7.33 1.80
C GLU A 216 22.64 5.85 1.60
N GLU A 217 22.03 5.45 0.48
CA GLU A 217 21.81 4.05 0.14
C GLU A 217 23.16 3.28 0.14
N HIS A 218 24.18 3.84 -0.49
CA HIS A 218 25.53 3.25 -0.48
C HIS A 218 26.17 3.29 0.91
N LYS A 219 26.16 4.46 1.57
CA LYS A 219 26.83 4.69 2.86
C LYS A 219 26.31 3.80 3.99
N TYR A 220 24.99 3.55 4.00
CA TYR A 220 24.32 2.81 5.08
C TYR A 220 23.95 1.39 4.68
N ASN A 221 24.33 0.94 3.46
CA ASN A 221 24.01 -0.37 2.90
C ASN A 221 22.49 -0.61 2.85
N LEU A 222 21.75 0.33 2.28
CA LEU A 222 20.28 0.28 2.21
C LEU A 222 19.74 -0.41 0.93
N SER A 223 20.62 -0.88 0.03
CA SER A 223 20.21 -1.61 -1.18
C SER A 223 19.25 -2.79 -0.93
N PRO A 224 19.28 -3.51 0.24
CA PRO A 224 18.32 -4.55 0.50
C PRO A 224 16.85 -4.07 0.56
N LEU A 225 16.59 -2.77 0.77
CA LEU A 225 15.23 -2.22 0.68
C LEU A 225 14.61 -2.48 -0.70
N ARG A 226 15.41 -2.33 -1.77
CA ARG A 226 14.97 -2.57 -3.15
C ARG A 226 14.69 -4.04 -3.38
N ASP A 227 15.62 -4.92 -3.01
CA ASP A 227 15.49 -6.36 -3.20
C ASP A 227 14.29 -6.94 -2.44
N ILE A 228 14.11 -6.52 -1.18
CA ILE A 228 12.96 -6.94 -0.37
C ILE A 228 11.66 -6.48 -1.02
N THR A 229 11.57 -5.21 -1.44
CA THR A 229 10.35 -4.65 -2.04
C THR A 229 10.03 -5.33 -3.37
N GLN A 230 11.01 -5.62 -4.23
CA GLN A 230 10.81 -6.36 -5.47
C GLN A 230 10.33 -7.80 -5.21
N ARG A 231 10.83 -8.45 -4.16
CA ARG A 231 10.34 -9.78 -3.75
C ARG A 231 8.90 -9.72 -3.25
N ILE A 232 8.54 -8.68 -2.49
CA ILE A 232 7.13 -8.45 -2.08
C ILE A 232 6.26 -8.24 -3.31
N ALA A 233 6.70 -7.44 -4.30
CA ALA A 233 5.97 -7.23 -5.55
C ALA A 233 5.72 -8.54 -6.31
N SER A 234 6.72 -9.43 -6.36
CA SER A 234 6.59 -10.75 -6.98
C SER A 234 5.58 -11.65 -6.26
N ILE A 235 5.41 -11.48 -4.96
CA ILE A 235 4.44 -12.22 -4.14
C ILE A 235 3.04 -11.62 -4.31
N CYS A 236 2.86 -10.33 -4.04
CA CYS A 236 1.54 -9.68 -4.08
C CYS A 236 1.04 -9.48 -5.51
N ARG A 237 1.92 -9.43 -6.51
CA ARG A 237 1.63 -9.22 -7.93
C ARG A 237 0.90 -7.91 -8.23
N LEU A 238 1.10 -6.90 -7.37
CA LEU A 238 0.61 -5.55 -7.59
C LEU A 238 1.63 -4.74 -8.38
N ASP A 239 1.13 -3.85 -9.22
CA ASP A 239 1.97 -2.92 -10.00
C ASP A 239 2.38 -1.70 -9.18
N TRP A 240 1.61 -1.37 -8.16
CA TRP A 240 1.84 -0.20 -7.32
C TRP A 240 1.41 -0.46 -5.87
N PHE A 241 2.30 -0.24 -4.93
CA PHE A 241 2.03 -0.34 -3.47
C PHE A 241 3.16 0.32 -2.66
N THR A 242 2.97 0.44 -1.36
CA THR A 242 4.04 0.74 -0.41
C THR A 242 4.19 -0.36 0.64
N THR A 243 5.39 -0.47 1.21
CA THR A 243 5.69 -1.35 2.34
C THR A 243 6.51 -0.58 3.37
N GLU A 244 6.41 -0.99 4.64
CA GLU A 244 7.22 -0.41 5.72
C GLU A 244 8.28 -1.39 6.17
N ILE A 245 9.53 -0.94 6.16
CA ILE A 245 10.70 -1.76 6.48
C ILE A 245 11.52 -1.03 7.56
N ALA A 246 11.79 -1.71 8.67
CA ALA A 246 12.70 -1.25 9.70
C ALA A 246 14.06 -1.94 9.55
N LEU A 247 15.14 -1.22 9.77
CA LEU A 247 16.47 -1.79 9.90
C LEU A 247 16.83 -1.89 11.38
N THR A 248 16.88 -3.10 11.90
CA THR A 248 17.31 -3.41 13.26
C THR A 248 18.86 -3.48 13.34
N HIS A 249 19.40 -3.92 14.48
CA HIS A 249 20.84 -4.18 14.60
C HIS A 249 21.29 -5.41 13.80
N GLU A 250 20.35 -6.33 13.50
CA GLU A 250 20.67 -7.62 12.88
C GLU A 250 20.30 -7.65 11.40
N HIS A 251 19.08 -7.20 11.05
CA HIS A 251 18.56 -7.34 9.69
C HIS A 251 17.42 -6.34 9.39
N PHE A 252 17.01 -6.28 8.13
CA PHE A 252 15.80 -5.58 7.72
C PHE A 252 14.57 -6.42 8.06
N VAL A 253 13.54 -5.77 8.60
CA VAL A 253 12.27 -6.39 9.03
C VAL A 253 11.13 -5.67 8.34
N VAL A 254 10.29 -6.38 7.62
CA VAL A 254 9.08 -5.83 7.00
C VAL A 254 7.98 -5.75 8.07
N VAL A 255 7.58 -4.54 8.44
CA VAL A 255 6.68 -4.29 9.57
C VAL A 255 5.23 -4.12 9.13
N ASP A 256 5.00 -3.38 8.04
CA ASP A 256 3.69 -3.33 7.36
C ASP A 256 3.88 -3.77 5.92
N TYR A 257 3.08 -4.76 5.49
CA TYR A 257 3.47 -5.61 4.37
C TYR A 257 3.17 -4.99 3.02
N VAL A 258 1.89 -4.69 2.76
CA VAL A 258 1.41 -4.11 1.50
C VAL A 258 0.32 -3.10 1.80
N ASN A 259 0.53 -1.88 1.32
CA ASN A 259 -0.46 -0.81 1.30
C ASN A 259 -0.73 -0.42 -0.15
N ASP A 260 -1.90 -0.75 -0.65
CA ASP A 260 -2.34 -0.43 -2.01
C ASP A 260 -2.99 0.96 -2.07
N GLN A 261 -3.79 1.31 -1.06
CA GLN A 261 -4.39 2.64 -0.93
C GLN A 261 -3.37 3.63 -0.35
N ILE A 262 -2.47 4.10 -1.22
CA ILE A 262 -1.39 5.02 -0.85
C ILE A 262 -1.95 6.42 -0.69
N ASP A 263 -1.59 7.10 0.39
CA ASP A 263 -1.78 8.55 0.53
C ASP A 263 -0.85 9.26 -0.48
N THR A 264 -1.43 9.95 -1.44
CA THR A 264 -0.72 10.62 -2.54
C THR A 264 -0.50 12.11 -2.32
N ARG A 265 -0.83 12.65 -1.13
CA ARG A 265 -0.51 14.03 -0.78
C ARG A 265 0.98 14.29 -0.92
N ILE A 266 1.34 15.42 -1.52
CA ILE A 266 2.73 15.79 -1.77
C ILE A 266 3.31 16.66 -0.65
N GLN A 267 4.62 16.52 -0.43
CA GLN A 267 5.31 17.17 0.69
C GLN A 267 5.34 18.69 0.57
N SER A 268 5.34 19.25 -0.63
CA SER A 268 5.23 20.69 -0.85
C SER A 268 3.90 21.30 -0.37
N LYS A 269 2.86 20.48 -0.13
CA LYS A 269 1.54 20.91 0.34
C LYS A 269 1.15 20.37 1.73
N ALA A 270 1.73 19.26 2.15
CA ALA A 270 1.47 18.64 3.44
C ALA A 270 2.78 18.14 4.05
N VAL A 271 3.10 18.53 5.29
CA VAL A 271 4.37 18.19 5.94
C VAL A 271 4.62 16.67 6.03
N ASP A 272 3.55 15.90 6.11
CA ASP A 272 3.52 14.44 6.12
C ASP A 272 3.21 13.84 4.74
N GLY A 273 3.24 14.65 3.69
CA GLY A 273 3.09 14.22 2.30
C GLY A 273 4.35 13.49 1.78
N VAL A 274 4.15 12.75 0.71
CA VAL A 274 5.23 12.06 -0.01
C VAL A 274 6.13 13.09 -0.72
N PRO A 275 7.46 12.91 -0.78
CA PRO A 275 8.32 13.77 -1.56
C PRO A 275 7.82 13.92 -3.00
N ASP A 276 7.76 15.15 -3.49
CA ASP A 276 7.17 15.49 -4.80
C ASP A 276 7.85 14.74 -5.95
N ASP A 277 9.17 14.61 -5.89
CA ASP A 277 9.99 13.88 -6.88
C ASP A 277 9.67 12.37 -6.90
N VAL A 278 9.42 11.79 -5.74
CA VAL A 278 9.01 10.38 -5.63
C VAL A 278 7.62 10.18 -6.24
N MET A 279 6.65 11.03 -5.89
CA MET A 279 5.28 10.91 -6.40
C MET A 279 5.21 11.14 -7.91
N SER A 280 5.97 12.12 -8.44
CA SER A 280 6.11 12.34 -9.88
C SER A 280 6.73 11.12 -10.58
N SER A 281 7.79 10.53 -10.02
CA SER A 281 8.42 9.33 -10.58
C SER A 281 7.49 8.10 -10.55
N VAL A 282 6.69 7.97 -9.51
CA VAL A 282 5.66 6.91 -9.42
C VAL A 282 4.62 7.08 -10.53
N ALA A 283 4.08 8.29 -10.73
CA ALA A 283 3.12 8.59 -11.77
C ALA A 283 3.68 8.28 -13.17
N GLU A 284 4.90 8.71 -13.44
CA GLU A 284 5.66 8.42 -14.67
C GLU A 284 5.77 6.90 -14.93
N GLY A 285 6.12 6.12 -13.90
CA GLY A 285 6.21 4.66 -14.00
C GLY A 285 4.88 4.01 -14.36
N LEU A 286 3.78 4.45 -13.71
CA LEU A 286 2.44 3.91 -13.94
C LEU A 286 1.92 4.23 -15.35
N VAL A 287 2.20 5.45 -15.85
CA VAL A 287 1.79 5.88 -17.20
C VAL A 287 2.51 5.07 -18.28
N LYS A 288 3.76 4.67 -18.07
CA LYS A 288 4.50 3.83 -19.03
C LYS A 288 3.83 2.49 -19.32
N ILE A 289 2.99 1.96 -18.42
CA ILE A 289 2.20 0.76 -18.72
C ILE A 289 1.28 1.00 -19.90
N ALA A 290 0.66 2.18 -19.98
CA ALA A 290 -0.28 2.50 -21.06
C ALA A 290 0.42 2.63 -22.42
N SER A 291 1.72 2.93 -22.46
CA SER A 291 2.49 2.99 -23.70
C SER A 291 2.88 1.62 -24.28
N VAL A 292 2.74 0.54 -23.51
CA VAL A 292 3.15 -0.83 -23.90
C VAL A 292 1.96 -1.72 -24.25
N VAL A 293 0.75 -1.32 -23.88
CA VAL A 293 -0.48 -2.07 -24.18
C VAL A 293 -0.96 -1.69 -25.58
N GLU A 294 -0.75 -2.59 -26.56
CA GLU A 294 -1.32 -2.49 -27.92
C GLU A 294 -2.80 -2.93 -27.95
#